data_9282cf1010a5f88c3db9597bb457cc13
#
_entry.id   9282cf1010a5f88c3db9597bb457cc13
#
_cell.length_a   1.000
_cell.length_b   1.000
_cell.length_c   1.000
_cell.angle_alpha   90.00
_cell.angle_beta   90.00
_cell.angle_gamma   90.00
#
_symmetry.space_group_name_H-M   'P 1'
#
loop_
_entity.id
_entity.type
_entity.pdbx_description
1 polymer ?
#
loop_
_entity_poly.entity_id
_entity_poly.type
_entity_poly.pdbx_seq_one_letter_code
_entity_poly.pdbx_strand_id
1 'polypeptide(L)'
;TIYSGRGQSLVEPLVKQFEAETGIRVQVRYGTDAQILAALQEEGSRSPADLFWANTAGALGQASAKGLLRPLGETLLEKPIAFVPASRTWVPVTVRLRVLAYNPDRIKAEELPESLLDLPRFAREKGLVGRVGWTPTYSSFQDMVAGMIALYGEEKTREWLLAMKALAPKAYPSNPAMLDAIRAGEVDLGSTNHYYVVRFRRAGYRLGMHHFRDGDAGNLALVTGAGLLKTSKILAAATRFLTYLLSPQAQQYFVGNIGEYPLVKGVALDPNLLPLEEALAKSPKLDFEKLPLDRALRLLRETGVL
;
A
#
# COMPACT_ATOMS: atom_id res chain seq x y z
N THR A 1 -19.53 -11.53 -9.38
CA THR A 1 -18.74 -12.03 -8.23
C THR A 1 -17.38 -11.37 -8.19
N ILE A 2 -17.05 -10.80 -7.04
CA ILE A 2 -15.77 -10.14 -6.77
C ILE A 2 -14.96 -11.00 -5.82
N TYR A 3 -13.72 -11.30 -6.17
CA TYR A 3 -12.75 -11.88 -5.26
C TYR A 3 -11.89 -10.74 -4.73
N SER A 4 -11.97 -10.49 -3.42
CA SER A 4 -11.40 -9.28 -2.80
C SER A 4 -10.30 -9.59 -1.80
N GLY A 5 -9.15 -9.01 -2.03
CA GLY A 5 -8.07 -8.88 -1.04
C GLY A 5 -8.26 -7.68 -0.12
N ARG A 6 -9.25 -6.82 -0.41
CA ARG A 6 -9.63 -5.71 0.44
C ARG A 6 -10.61 -6.20 1.51
N GLY A 7 -10.57 -5.60 2.69
CA GLY A 7 -11.37 -6.04 3.83
C GLY A 7 -12.87 -5.75 3.70
N GLN A 8 -13.69 -6.58 4.33
CA GLN A 8 -15.14 -6.51 4.25
C GLN A 8 -15.70 -5.16 4.72
N SER A 9 -15.21 -4.62 5.81
CA SER A 9 -15.68 -3.35 6.36
C SER A 9 -15.48 -2.17 5.38
N LEU A 10 -14.45 -2.23 4.55
CA LEU A 10 -14.21 -1.25 3.50
C LEU A 10 -15.10 -1.49 2.28
N VAL A 11 -15.20 -2.74 1.85
CA VAL A 11 -15.84 -3.11 0.57
C VAL A 11 -17.36 -3.06 0.65
N GLU A 12 -17.93 -3.54 1.74
CA GLU A 12 -19.38 -3.72 1.84
C GLU A 12 -20.21 -2.46 1.62
N PRO A 13 -19.87 -1.29 2.21
CA PRO A 13 -20.61 -0.06 1.93
C PRO A 13 -20.58 0.37 0.46
N LEU A 14 -19.44 0.18 -0.21
CA LEU A 14 -19.29 0.48 -1.64
C LEU A 14 -20.15 -0.44 -2.51
N VAL A 15 -20.16 -1.73 -2.19
CA VAL A 15 -20.98 -2.71 -2.89
C VAL A 15 -22.47 -2.39 -2.75
N LYS A 16 -22.92 -2.08 -1.54
CA LYS A 16 -24.33 -1.72 -1.29
C LYS A 16 -24.74 -0.49 -2.09
N GLN A 17 -23.89 0.51 -2.15
CA GLN A 17 -24.16 1.70 -2.92
C GLN A 17 -24.22 1.42 -4.43
N PHE A 18 -23.28 0.64 -4.93
CA PHE A 18 -23.27 0.23 -6.34
C PHE A 18 -24.54 -0.56 -6.69
N GLU A 19 -24.97 -1.49 -5.83
CA GLU A 19 -26.21 -2.25 -6.02
C GLU A 19 -27.43 -1.32 -6.05
N ALA A 20 -27.50 -0.36 -5.15
CA ALA A 20 -28.60 0.60 -5.09
C ALA A 20 -28.68 1.48 -6.36
N GLU A 21 -27.55 1.92 -6.88
CA GLU A 21 -27.48 2.78 -8.06
C GLU A 21 -27.72 2.04 -9.38
N THR A 22 -27.31 0.78 -9.47
CA THR A 22 -27.26 0.06 -10.74
C THR A 22 -28.27 -1.09 -10.85
N GLY A 23 -28.77 -1.61 -9.72
CA GLY A 23 -29.57 -2.81 -9.68
C GLY A 23 -28.77 -4.08 -9.93
N ILE A 24 -27.47 -4.01 -10.07
CA ILE A 24 -26.60 -5.16 -10.27
C ILE A 24 -26.27 -5.77 -8.91
N ARG A 25 -26.56 -7.06 -8.75
CA ARG A 25 -26.25 -7.80 -7.53
C ARG A 25 -24.76 -8.16 -7.51
N VAL A 26 -24.13 -8.01 -6.34
CA VAL A 26 -22.70 -8.28 -6.14
C VAL A 26 -22.52 -9.29 -5.02
N GLN A 27 -21.79 -10.35 -5.33
CA GLN A 27 -21.31 -11.30 -4.34
C GLN A 27 -19.81 -11.12 -4.17
N VAL A 28 -19.34 -11.14 -2.93
CA VAL A 28 -17.91 -10.92 -2.62
C VAL A 28 -17.37 -12.09 -1.81
N ARG A 29 -16.24 -12.63 -2.28
CA ARG A 29 -15.42 -13.55 -1.52
C ARG A 29 -14.22 -12.78 -0.98
N TYR A 30 -14.05 -12.77 0.34
CA TYR A 30 -12.94 -12.09 1.01
C TYR A 30 -11.80 -13.05 1.34
N GLY A 31 -10.59 -12.54 1.35
CA GLY A 31 -9.39 -13.26 1.74
C GLY A 31 -8.17 -12.36 1.62
N THR A 32 -7.00 -12.88 1.94
CA THR A 32 -5.77 -12.18 1.60
C THR A 32 -5.52 -12.25 0.09
N ASP A 33 -4.71 -11.35 -0.43
CA ASP A 33 -4.35 -11.38 -1.85
C ASP A 33 -3.78 -12.75 -2.25
N ALA A 34 -2.94 -13.34 -1.39
CA ALA A 34 -2.35 -14.65 -1.64
C ALA A 34 -3.40 -15.76 -1.68
N GLN A 35 -4.37 -15.75 -0.75
CA GLN A 35 -5.48 -16.71 -0.73
C GLN A 35 -6.36 -16.59 -1.96
N ILE A 36 -6.68 -15.36 -2.36
CA ILE A 36 -7.49 -15.10 -3.55
C ILE A 36 -6.77 -15.56 -4.81
N LEU A 37 -5.49 -15.24 -4.94
CA LEU A 37 -4.69 -15.65 -6.09
C LEU A 37 -4.60 -17.17 -6.20
N ALA A 38 -4.39 -17.86 -5.08
CA ALA A 38 -4.36 -19.32 -5.04
C ALA A 38 -5.71 -19.92 -5.46
N ALA A 39 -6.83 -19.36 -4.98
CA ALA A 39 -8.17 -19.80 -5.36
C ALA A 39 -8.42 -19.63 -6.86
N LEU A 40 -8.04 -18.49 -7.44
CA LEU A 40 -8.18 -18.23 -8.88
C LEU A 40 -7.37 -19.21 -9.72
N GLN A 41 -6.16 -19.55 -9.28
CA GLN A 41 -5.32 -20.53 -9.97
C GLN A 41 -5.91 -21.94 -9.90
N GLU A 42 -6.38 -22.35 -8.74
CA GLU A 42 -6.98 -23.67 -8.52
C GLU A 42 -8.27 -23.85 -9.32
N GLU A 43 -9.12 -22.83 -9.32
CA GLU A 43 -10.39 -22.84 -10.06
C GLU A 43 -10.19 -22.80 -11.57
N GLY A 44 -9.15 -22.10 -12.03
CA GLY A 44 -8.83 -21.97 -13.46
C GLY A 44 -10.01 -21.48 -14.30
N SER A 45 -10.30 -22.18 -15.39
CA SER A 45 -11.40 -21.81 -16.31
C SER A 45 -12.80 -21.98 -15.70
N ARG A 46 -12.92 -22.63 -14.54
CA ARG A 46 -14.18 -22.84 -13.84
C ARG A 46 -14.45 -21.81 -12.76
N SER A 47 -13.58 -20.83 -12.61
CA SER A 47 -13.74 -19.79 -11.58
C SER A 47 -15.06 -19.02 -11.79
N PRO A 48 -15.84 -18.81 -10.73
CA PRO A 48 -17.03 -17.97 -10.80
C PRO A 48 -16.71 -16.47 -10.69
N ALA A 49 -15.46 -16.12 -10.46
CA ALA A 49 -15.03 -14.73 -10.25
C ALA A 49 -15.09 -13.92 -11.55
N ASP A 50 -15.59 -12.70 -11.45
CA ASP A 50 -15.59 -11.72 -12.53
C ASP A 50 -14.48 -10.69 -12.35
N LEU A 51 -14.21 -10.33 -11.11
CA LEU A 51 -13.22 -9.30 -10.74
C LEU A 51 -12.27 -9.82 -9.67
N PHE A 52 -11.00 -9.44 -9.79
CA PHE A 52 -10.04 -9.52 -8.71
C PHE A 52 -9.73 -8.10 -8.22
N TRP A 53 -10.15 -7.77 -7.01
CA TRP A 53 -9.85 -6.51 -6.35
C TRP A 53 -8.78 -6.75 -5.30
N ALA A 54 -7.56 -6.34 -5.60
CA ALA A 54 -6.40 -6.65 -4.79
C ALA A 54 -5.97 -5.49 -3.90
N ASN A 55 -5.37 -5.85 -2.80
CA ASN A 55 -4.75 -4.91 -1.86
C ASN A 55 -3.36 -4.46 -2.33
N THR A 56 -2.73 -5.20 -3.24
CA THR A 56 -1.37 -4.91 -3.74
C THR A 56 -1.26 -5.08 -5.25
N ALA A 57 -0.45 -4.23 -5.86
CA ALA A 57 -0.12 -4.32 -7.28
C ALA A 57 0.65 -5.61 -7.61
N GLY A 58 1.46 -6.11 -6.69
CA GLY A 58 2.22 -7.35 -6.90
C GLY A 58 1.31 -8.56 -7.13
N ALA A 59 0.21 -8.68 -6.40
CA ALA A 59 -0.76 -9.75 -6.60
C ALA A 59 -1.43 -9.66 -7.98
N LEU A 60 -1.75 -8.45 -8.42
CA LEU A 60 -2.31 -8.21 -9.76
C LEU A 60 -1.31 -8.53 -10.86
N GLY A 61 -0.04 -8.18 -10.65
CA GLY A 61 1.05 -8.53 -11.56
C GLY A 61 1.21 -10.04 -11.72
N GLN A 62 1.13 -10.79 -10.62
CA GLN A 62 1.15 -12.25 -10.64
C GLN A 62 -0.06 -12.82 -11.39
N ALA A 63 -1.27 -12.30 -11.12
CA ALA A 63 -2.47 -12.73 -11.81
C ALA A 63 -2.35 -12.48 -13.33
N SER A 64 -1.82 -11.32 -13.71
CA SER A 64 -1.58 -10.97 -15.11
C SER A 64 -0.57 -11.90 -15.77
N ALA A 65 0.57 -12.14 -15.12
CA ALA A 65 1.64 -13.03 -15.62
C ALA A 65 1.16 -14.46 -15.82
N LYS A 66 0.21 -14.91 -15.00
CA LYS A 66 -0.39 -16.25 -15.10
C LYS A 66 -1.56 -16.32 -16.10
N GLY A 67 -1.83 -15.23 -16.81
CA GLY A 67 -2.86 -15.17 -17.81
C GLY A 67 -4.29 -15.22 -17.28
N LEU A 68 -4.51 -14.85 -16.02
CA LEU A 68 -5.84 -14.87 -15.40
C LEU A 68 -6.67 -13.63 -15.74
N LEU A 69 -6.03 -12.51 -16.01
CA LEU A 69 -6.68 -11.23 -16.27
C LEU A 69 -6.75 -10.95 -17.78
N ARG A 70 -7.80 -10.25 -18.20
CA ARG A 70 -7.94 -9.79 -19.57
C ARG A 70 -7.48 -8.35 -19.74
N PRO A 71 -7.00 -7.97 -20.93
CA PRO A 71 -6.69 -6.57 -21.21
C PRO A 71 -7.93 -5.68 -21.01
N LEU A 72 -7.70 -4.48 -20.47
CA LEU A 72 -8.74 -3.49 -20.26
C LEU A 72 -8.77 -2.49 -21.42
N GLY A 73 -9.95 -1.88 -21.66
CA GLY A 73 -10.12 -0.83 -22.66
C GLY A 73 -9.52 0.50 -22.22
N GLU A 74 -9.19 1.34 -23.20
CA GLU A 74 -8.62 2.67 -22.97
C GLU A 74 -9.50 3.56 -22.08
N THR A 75 -10.81 3.48 -22.22
CA THR A 75 -11.74 4.27 -21.40
C THR A 75 -11.54 4.06 -19.91
N LEU A 76 -11.22 2.84 -19.48
CA LEU A 76 -10.87 2.56 -18.08
C LEU A 76 -9.46 3.00 -17.75
N LEU A 77 -8.50 2.69 -18.62
CA LEU A 77 -7.07 2.93 -18.37
C LEU A 77 -6.69 4.40 -18.37
N GLU A 78 -7.49 5.26 -18.98
CA GLU A 78 -7.29 6.72 -18.99
C GLU A 78 -7.80 7.42 -17.72
N LYS A 79 -8.63 6.76 -16.92
CA LYS A 79 -9.21 7.38 -15.72
C LYS A 79 -8.20 7.62 -14.58
N PRO A 80 -7.34 6.65 -14.23
CA PRO A 80 -6.34 6.89 -13.20
C PRO A 80 -5.26 7.86 -13.67
N ILE A 81 -4.88 8.78 -12.77
CA ILE A 81 -3.88 9.82 -13.11
C ILE A 81 -2.43 9.33 -12.94
N ALA A 82 -2.22 8.15 -12.37
CA ALA A 82 -0.90 7.56 -12.14
C ALA A 82 -0.97 6.05 -11.96
N PHE A 83 0.16 5.39 -12.03
CA PHE A 83 0.37 3.97 -11.73
C PHE A 83 -0.33 2.98 -12.66
N VAL A 84 -0.75 3.40 -13.85
CA VAL A 84 -1.32 2.49 -14.84
C VAL A 84 -0.27 1.43 -15.20
N PRO A 85 -0.59 0.12 -15.07
CA PRO A 85 0.40 -0.93 -15.29
C PRO A 85 0.74 -1.14 -16.76
N ALA A 86 1.98 -1.53 -17.03
CA ALA A 86 2.42 -1.87 -18.39
C ALA A 86 1.64 -3.05 -18.97
N SER A 87 1.19 -3.99 -18.13
CA SER A 87 0.36 -5.13 -18.55
C SER A 87 -1.01 -4.72 -19.09
N ARG A 88 -1.54 -3.54 -18.67
CA ARG A 88 -2.85 -3.01 -19.05
C ARG A 88 -4.01 -3.96 -18.73
N THR A 89 -3.85 -4.81 -17.73
CA THR A 89 -4.83 -5.84 -17.32
C THR A 89 -5.57 -5.51 -16.04
N TRP A 90 -5.22 -4.41 -15.40
CA TRP A 90 -5.89 -3.93 -14.19
C TRP A 90 -5.80 -2.41 -14.10
N VAL A 91 -6.68 -1.79 -13.34
CA VAL A 91 -6.64 -0.36 -13.05
C VAL A 91 -6.20 -0.12 -11.62
N PRO A 92 -5.30 0.83 -11.37
CA PRO A 92 -5.04 1.31 -10.02
C PRO A 92 -6.27 2.04 -9.49
N VAL A 93 -6.60 1.80 -8.23
CA VAL A 93 -7.81 2.37 -7.59
C VAL A 93 -7.44 3.45 -6.60
N THR A 94 -6.57 3.16 -5.65
CA THR A 94 -6.07 4.09 -4.65
C THR A 94 -4.60 3.85 -4.37
N VAL A 95 -3.98 4.80 -3.66
CA VAL A 95 -2.58 4.70 -3.28
C VAL A 95 -2.41 4.99 -1.79
N ARG A 96 -1.57 4.19 -1.15
CA ARG A 96 -1.05 4.41 0.20
C ARG A 96 0.44 4.68 0.09
N LEU A 97 1.00 5.48 0.98
CA LEU A 97 2.43 5.78 1.00
C LEU A 97 3.06 5.25 2.27
N ARG A 98 4.28 4.72 2.16
CA ARG A 98 5.13 4.55 3.33
C ARG A 98 5.59 5.92 3.80
N VAL A 99 5.67 6.09 5.13
CA VAL A 99 6.12 7.31 5.79
C VAL A 99 6.93 6.94 7.02
N LEU A 100 7.60 7.91 7.61
CA LEU A 100 8.21 7.77 8.92
C LEU A 100 7.34 8.49 9.94
N ALA A 101 6.78 7.73 10.90
CA ALA A 101 6.11 8.30 12.05
C ALA A 101 7.12 8.61 13.15
N TYR A 102 6.94 9.69 13.89
CA TYR A 102 7.84 10.06 14.96
C TYR A 102 7.10 10.81 16.08
N ASN A 103 7.71 10.83 17.26
CA ASN A 103 7.21 11.60 18.39
C ASN A 103 7.71 13.04 18.28
N PRO A 104 6.81 14.02 18.01
CA PRO A 104 7.21 15.41 17.81
C PRO A 104 7.70 16.12 19.08
N ASP A 105 7.47 15.54 20.24
CA ASP A 105 7.98 16.08 21.51
C ASP A 105 9.46 15.73 21.74
N ARG A 106 9.98 14.76 21.00
CA ARG A 106 11.36 14.26 21.15
C ARG A 106 12.23 14.51 19.94
N ILE A 107 11.64 14.61 18.76
CA ILE A 107 12.35 14.81 17.48
C ILE A 107 11.70 15.96 16.75
N LYS A 108 12.50 16.91 16.30
CA LYS A 108 12.04 18.01 15.45
C LYS A 108 12.00 17.56 14.00
N ALA A 109 11.01 18.02 13.26
CA ALA A 109 10.85 17.65 11.84
C ALA A 109 12.10 17.95 11.01
N GLU A 110 12.76 19.08 11.25
CA GLU A 110 13.95 19.52 10.51
C GLU A 110 15.22 18.70 10.80
N GLU A 111 15.22 17.89 11.87
CA GLU A 111 16.33 17.00 12.18
C GLU A 111 16.32 15.72 11.35
N LEU A 112 15.13 15.32 10.84
CA LEU A 112 14.94 14.03 10.19
C LEU A 112 15.67 13.93 8.84
N PRO A 113 16.18 12.74 8.48
CA PRO A 113 16.94 12.58 7.25
C PRO A 113 16.05 12.66 6.02
N GLU A 114 16.63 13.04 4.89
CA GLU A 114 15.94 13.10 3.60
C GLU A 114 15.84 11.74 2.91
N SER A 115 16.61 10.74 3.36
CA SER A 115 16.58 9.38 2.81
C SER A 115 16.43 8.34 3.90
N LEU A 116 15.67 7.30 3.60
CA LEU A 116 15.57 6.10 4.43
C LEU A 116 16.96 5.47 4.68
N LEU A 117 17.85 5.56 3.70
CA LEU A 117 19.21 5.01 3.83
C LEU A 117 20.01 5.67 4.95
N ASP A 118 19.71 6.91 5.27
CA ASP A 118 20.41 7.67 6.33
C ASP A 118 19.74 7.51 7.71
N LEU A 119 18.62 6.83 7.79
CA LEU A 119 17.88 6.66 9.04
C LEU A 119 18.71 5.97 10.14
N PRO A 120 19.46 4.88 9.86
CA PRO A 120 20.27 4.24 10.90
C PRO A 120 21.31 5.16 11.51
N ARG A 121 22.00 5.97 10.67
CA ARG A 121 22.99 6.92 11.14
C ARG A 121 22.35 8.02 11.98
N PHE A 122 21.24 8.59 11.50
CA PHE A 122 20.47 9.59 12.25
C PHE A 122 20.07 9.07 13.63
N ALA A 123 19.49 7.88 13.68
CA ALA A 123 19.02 7.28 14.94
C ALA A 123 20.18 7.05 15.93
N ARG A 124 21.33 6.60 15.44
CA ARG A 124 22.51 6.39 16.26
C ARG A 124 23.04 7.70 16.82
N GLU A 125 23.20 8.71 15.98
CA GLU A 125 23.70 10.03 16.37
C GLU A 125 22.75 10.75 17.35
N LYS A 126 21.44 10.53 17.19
CA LYS A 126 20.41 11.11 18.05
C LYS A 126 20.27 10.36 19.39
N GLY A 127 20.94 9.21 19.54
CA GLY A 127 20.83 8.40 20.77
C GLY A 127 19.55 7.57 20.86
N LEU A 128 19.03 7.11 19.72
CA LEU A 128 17.78 6.36 19.65
C LEU A 128 17.96 4.85 19.64
N VAL A 129 19.11 4.34 20.09
CA VAL A 129 19.31 2.88 20.27
C VAL A 129 18.26 2.36 21.24
N GLY A 130 17.55 1.29 20.87
CA GLY A 130 16.44 0.73 21.65
C GLY A 130 15.15 1.55 21.59
N ARG A 131 15.10 2.62 20.79
CA ARG A 131 13.96 3.53 20.71
C ARG A 131 13.39 3.65 19.29
N VAL A 132 13.72 2.70 18.44
CA VAL A 132 13.18 2.59 17.08
C VAL A 132 12.18 1.43 17.06
N GLY A 133 11.01 1.65 16.47
CA GLY A 133 10.03 0.60 16.20
C GLY A 133 10.08 0.14 14.76
N TRP A 134 9.78 -1.12 14.51
CA TRP A 134 9.57 -1.64 13.16
C TRP A 134 8.58 -2.80 13.13
N THR A 135 8.14 -3.15 11.93
CA THR A 135 7.11 -4.18 11.71
C THR A 135 7.54 -5.17 10.62
N PRO A 136 8.64 -5.91 10.81
CA PRO A 136 9.21 -6.72 9.72
C PRO A 136 8.34 -7.89 9.27
N THR A 137 7.40 -8.35 10.10
CA THR A 137 6.45 -9.42 9.73
C THR A 137 5.25 -8.89 8.93
N TYR A 138 5.10 -7.57 8.83
CA TYR A 138 3.97 -6.96 8.12
C TYR A 138 4.29 -6.74 6.64
N SER A 139 3.30 -7.01 5.78
CA SER A 139 3.49 -7.02 4.32
C SER A 139 4.00 -5.70 3.75
N SER A 140 3.52 -4.56 4.25
CA SER A 140 3.94 -3.26 3.71
C SER A 140 5.39 -2.91 4.04
N PHE A 141 5.93 -3.39 5.18
CA PHE A 141 7.36 -3.29 5.45
C PHE A 141 8.17 -4.13 4.46
N GLN A 142 7.70 -5.34 4.19
CA GLN A 142 8.34 -6.25 3.24
C GLN A 142 8.31 -5.69 1.81
N ASP A 143 7.20 -5.06 1.42
CA ASP A 143 7.10 -4.34 0.14
C ASP A 143 8.11 -3.19 0.05
N MET A 144 8.29 -2.44 1.14
CA MET A 144 9.29 -1.37 1.19
C MET A 144 10.70 -1.92 1.00
N VAL A 145 11.03 -3.05 1.63
CA VAL A 145 12.32 -3.72 1.46
C VAL A 145 12.50 -4.18 0.00
N ALA A 146 11.45 -4.73 -0.62
CA ALA A 146 11.47 -5.08 -2.04
C ALA A 146 11.72 -3.85 -2.93
N GLY A 147 11.10 -2.73 -2.60
CA GLY A 147 11.34 -1.45 -3.27
C GLY A 147 12.78 -0.97 -3.11
N MET A 148 13.37 -1.15 -1.94
CA MET A 148 14.79 -0.84 -1.71
C MET A 148 15.70 -1.69 -2.59
N ILE A 149 15.43 -2.98 -2.71
CA ILE A 149 16.21 -3.88 -3.58
C ILE A 149 16.11 -3.41 -5.04
N ALA A 150 14.90 -3.11 -5.50
CA ALA A 150 14.68 -2.65 -6.88
C ALA A 150 15.38 -1.31 -7.17
N LEU A 151 15.39 -0.39 -6.21
CA LEU A 151 15.93 0.96 -6.39
C LEU A 151 17.43 1.07 -6.09
N TYR A 152 17.88 0.44 -5.00
CA TYR A 152 19.25 0.59 -4.50
C TYR A 152 20.13 -0.64 -4.68
N GLY A 153 19.54 -1.79 -4.98
CA GLY A 153 20.23 -3.07 -5.05
C GLY A 153 20.23 -3.84 -3.74
N GLU A 154 20.49 -5.13 -3.83
CA GLU A 154 20.43 -6.07 -2.69
C GLU A 154 21.50 -5.77 -1.64
N GLU A 155 22.71 -5.41 -2.05
CA GLU A 155 23.81 -5.16 -1.12
C GLU A 155 23.57 -3.95 -0.22
N LYS A 156 23.16 -2.81 -0.78
CA LYS A 156 22.80 -1.62 0.01
C LYS A 156 21.61 -1.89 0.93
N THR A 157 20.66 -2.67 0.49
CA THR A 157 19.51 -3.06 1.30
C THR A 157 19.93 -3.94 2.47
N ARG A 158 20.85 -4.89 2.24
CA ARG A 158 21.44 -5.72 3.29
C ARG A 158 22.14 -4.86 4.33
N GLU A 159 22.98 -3.94 3.90
CA GLU A 159 23.70 -3.01 4.79
C GLU A 159 22.72 -2.21 5.65
N TRP A 160 21.64 -1.72 5.05
CA TRP A 160 20.62 -0.96 5.77
C TRP A 160 19.93 -1.82 6.83
N LEU A 161 19.52 -3.05 6.47
CA LEU A 161 18.88 -3.98 7.41
C LEU A 161 19.77 -4.30 8.61
N LEU A 162 21.05 -4.56 8.37
CA LEU A 162 22.00 -4.83 9.43
C LEU A 162 22.24 -3.59 10.30
N ALA A 163 22.33 -2.40 9.71
CA ALA A 163 22.48 -1.16 10.44
C ALA A 163 21.24 -0.83 11.30
N MET A 164 20.04 -1.09 10.79
CA MET A 164 18.80 -0.97 11.56
C MET A 164 18.76 -1.96 12.72
N LYS A 165 19.11 -3.22 12.46
CA LYS A 165 19.16 -4.27 13.48
C LYS A 165 20.13 -3.90 14.62
N ALA A 166 21.25 -3.25 14.29
CA ALA A 166 22.24 -2.79 15.30
C ALA A 166 21.68 -1.72 16.24
N LEU A 167 20.57 -1.06 15.90
CA LEU A 167 19.88 -0.10 16.77
C LEU A 167 19.01 -0.78 17.83
N ALA A 168 18.97 -2.11 17.87
CA ALA A 168 18.11 -2.88 18.76
C ALA A 168 16.64 -2.45 18.67
N PRO A 169 16.03 -2.45 17.45
CA PRO A 169 14.66 -2.00 17.28
C PRO A 169 13.66 -2.93 17.96
N LYS A 170 12.56 -2.36 18.43
CA LYS A 170 11.45 -3.13 18.98
C LYS A 170 10.50 -3.54 17.84
N ALA A 171 10.22 -4.84 17.76
CA ALA A 171 9.31 -5.38 16.75
C ALA A 171 7.86 -5.34 17.26
N TYR A 172 6.96 -4.88 16.37
CA TYR A 172 5.53 -4.83 16.63
C TYR A 172 4.78 -5.67 15.60
N PRO A 173 3.64 -6.30 15.98
CA PRO A 173 2.89 -7.14 15.08
C PRO A 173 2.10 -6.35 14.03
N SER A 174 1.89 -5.05 14.26
CA SER A 174 1.10 -4.19 13.37
C SER A 174 1.57 -2.75 13.44
N ASN A 175 1.24 -1.97 12.42
CA ASN A 175 1.50 -0.54 12.41
C ASN A 175 0.74 0.21 13.52
N PRO A 176 -0.55 -0.04 13.79
CA PRO A 176 -1.23 0.61 14.92
C PRO A 176 -0.55 0.35 16.28
N ALA A 177 -0.11 -0.88 16.53
CA ALA A 177 0.60 -1.19 17.77
C ALA A 177 1.91 -0.40 17.91
N MET A 178 2.65 -0.25 16.81
CA MET A 178 3.86 0.56 16.80
C MET A 178 3.55 2.05 17.02
N LEU A 179 2.51 2.58 16.41
CA LEU A 179 2.11 3.97 16.60
C LEU A 179 1.66 4.26 18.03
N ASP A 180 0.96 3.32 18.66
CA ASP A 180 0.64 3.40 20.09
C ASP A 180 1.88 3.48 20.95
N ALA A 181 2.92 2.70 20.61
CA ALA A 181 4.19 2.71 21.32
C ALA A 181 4.94 4.04 21.14
N ILE A 182 4.88 4.63 19.96
CA ILE A 182 5.45 5.98 19.70
C ILE A 182 4.71 7.03 20.55
N ARG A 183 3.39 7.00 20.52
CA ARG A 183 2.55 7.91 21.28
C ARG A 183 2.82 7.80 22.78
N ALA A 184 3.00 6.58 23.29
CA ALA A 184 3.27 6.33 24.70
C ALA A 184 4.72 6.61 25.13
N GLY A 185 5.61 6.92 24.18
CA GLY A 185 7.02 7.20 24.46
C GLY A 185 7.88 5.96 24.66
N GLU A 186 7.38 4.79 24.30
CA GLU A 186 8.15 3.54 24.35
C GLU A 186 9.26 3.51 23.29
N VAL A 187 8.92 3.96 22.09
CA VAL A 187 9.86 4.22 20.99
C VAL A 187 9.62 5.62 20.43
N ASP A 188 10.55 6.16 19.65
CA ASP A 188 10.45 7.54 19.18
C ASP A 188 10.14 7.67 17.71
N LEU A 189 10.37 6.66 16.89
CA LEU A 189 10.06 6.66 15.47
C LEU A 189 9.91 5.24 14.92
N GLY A 190 9.27 5.17 13.75
CA GLY A 190 9.12 3.92 13.01
C GLY A 190 8.46 4.15 11.66
N SER A 191 8.86 3.35 10.67
CA SER A 191 8.26 3.37 9.34
C SER A 191 6.88 2.71 9.34
N THR A 192 5.90 3.36 8.72
CA THR A 192 4.51 2.91 8.71
C THR A 192 3.81 3.33 7.42
N ASN A 193 2.54 3.00 7.29
CA ASN A 193 1.68 3.51 6.21
C ASN A 193 1.04 4.84 6.66
N HIS A 194 0.99 5.81 5.76
CA HIS A 194 0.55 7.17 6.06
C HIS A 194 -0.84 7.25 6.69
N TYR A 195 -1.80 6.43 6.21
CA TYR A 195 -3.18 6.51 6.65
C TYR A 195 -3.38 6.12 8.12
N TYR A 196 -2.49 5.32 8.70
CA TYR A 196 -2.53 5.04 10.14
C TYR A 196 -2.20 6.31 10.95
N VAL A 197 -1.20 7.08 10.53
CA VAL A 197 -0.87 8.35 11.18
C VAL A 197 -2.04 9.32 11.07
N VAL A 198 -2.68 9.41 9.91
CA VAL A 198 -3.87 10.24 9.70
C VAL A 198 -4.98 9.87 10.69
N ARG A 199 -5.24 8.58 10.86
CA ARG A 199 -6.26 8.09 11.83
C ARG A 199 -5.94 8.50 13.26
N PHE A 200 -4.68 8.36 13.68
CA PHE A 200 -4.23 8.76 15.01
C PHE A 200 -4.39 10.27 15.21
N ARG A 201 -4.05 11.07 14.22
CA ARG A 201 -4.24 12.52 14.28
C ARG A 201 -5.71 12.91 14.36
N ARG A 202 -6.58 12.26 13.59
CA ARG A 202 -8.04 12.45 13.66
C ARG A 202 -8.59 12.11 15.05
N ALA A 203 -8.00 11.14 15.72
CA ALA A 203 -8.36 10.76 17.08
C ALA A 203 -7.78 11.72 18.16
N GLY A 204 -7.06 12.76 17.76
CA GLY A 204 -6.51 13.77 18.65
C GLY A 204 -5.09 13.51 19.14
N TYR A 205 -4.43 12.47 18.68
CA TYR A 205 -3.06 12.17 19.08
C TYR A 205 -2.04 12.98 18.26
N ARG A 206 -0.97 13.39 18.95
CA ARG A 206 0.14 14.12 18.33
C ARG A 206 1.19 13.14 17.82
N LEU A 207 1.15 12.86 16.52
CA LEU A 207 2.18 12.09 15.84
C LEU A 207 2.74 12.92 14.68
N GLY A 208 4.05 12.93 14.53
CA GLY A 208 4.71 13.48 13.36
C GLY A 208 4.65 12.49 12.21
N MET A 209 4.57 13.04 11.01
CA MET A 209 4.62 12.26 9.77
C MET A 209 5.66 12.88 8.86
N HIS A 210 6.72 12.14 8.60
CA HIS A 210 7.82 12.61 7.77
C HIS A 210 7.82 11.88 6.43
N HIS A 211 7.86 12.67 5.36
CA HIS A 211 8.10 12.18 4.01
C HIS A 211 9.58 12.40 3.68
N PHE A 212 10.23 11.37 3.17
CA PHE A 212 11.59 11.50 2.66
C PHE A 212 11.58 12.31 1.36
N ARG A 213 12.74 12.57 0.77
CA ARG A 213 12.82 13.26 -0.52
C ARG A 213 12.09 12.49 -1.61
N ASP A 214 11.67 13.19 -2.65
CA ASP A 214 10.98 12.57 -3.79
C ASP A 214 11.81 11.44 -4.39
N GLY A 215 11.16 10.31 -4.65
CA GLY A 215 11.80 9.13 -5.22
C GLY A 215 12.51 8.22 -4.23
N ASP A 216 12.49 8.53 -2.93
CA ASP A 216 13.09 7.68 -1.91
C ASP A 216 12.23 6.43 -1.64
N ALA A 217 12.89 5.28 -1.44
CA ALA A 217 12.18 4.03 -1.13
C ALA A 217 11.38 4.09 0.17
N GLY A 218 11.75 4.97 1.09
CA GLY A 218 11.00 5.21 2.33
C GLY A 218 9.61 5.80 2.11
N ASN A 219 9.34 6.31 0.91
CA ASN A 219 8.04 6.83 0.48
C ASN A 219 7.30 5.87 -0.45
N LEU A 220 7.65 4.58 -0.46
CA LEU A 220 7.11 3.62 -1.43
C LEU A 220 5.59 3.70 -1.52
N ALA A 221 5.06 3.81 -2.74
CA ALA A 221 3.65 3.71 -3.02
C ALA A 221 3.18 2.25 -2.89
N LEU A 222 2.06 2.07 -2.21
CA LEU A 222 1.35 0.81 -2.07
C LEU A 222 0.05 0.94 -2.86
N VAL A 223 0.09 0.49 -4.11
CA VAL A 223 -1.00 0.69 -5.06
C VAL A 223 -2.02 -0.44 -4.92
N THR A 224 -3.29 -0.09 -4.74
CA THR A 224 -4.41 -1.02 -4.82
C THR A 224 -4.96 -1.00 -6.24
N GLY A 225 -5.61 -2.08 -6.64
CA GLY A 225 -6.15 -2.12 -7.98
C GLY A 225 -7.14 -3.25 -8.19
N ALA A 226 -7.78 -3.25 -9.36
CA ALA A 226 -8.76 -4.27 -9.72
C ALA A 226 -8.69 -4.60 -11.21
N GLY A 227 -8.89 -5.87 -11.53
CA GLY A 227 -8.87 -6.36 -12.91
C GLY A 227 -10.03 -7.31 -13.20
N LEU A 228 -10.30 -7.50 -14.49
CA LEU A 228 -11.32 -8.43 -15.00
C LEU A 228 -10.71 -9.80 -15.23
N LEU A 229 -11.36 -10.84 -14.73
CA LEU A 229 -10.96 -12.22 -15.01
C LEU A 229 -11.30 -12.58 -16.47
N LYS A 230 -10.43 -13.35 -17.11
CA LYS A 230 -10.72 -13.89 -18.46
C LYS A 230 -11.96 -14.78 -18.50
N THR A 231 -12.30 -15.41 -17.37
CA THR A 231 -13.43 -16.29 -17.23
C THR A 231 -14.78 -15.57 -17.11
N SER A 232 -14.78 -14.28 -16.89
CA SER A 232 -16.02 -13.52 -16.73
C SER A 232 -16.87 -13.56 -18.00
N LYS A 233 -18.17 -13.83 -17.82
CA LYS A 233 -19.17 -13.84 -18.89
C LYS A 233 -20.07 -12.60 -18.87
N ILE A 234 -19.89 -11.73 -17.87
CA ILE A 234 -20.73 -10.54 -17.67
C ILE A 234 -19.86 -9.27 -17.70
N LEU A 235 -19.13 -9.10 -18.77
CA LEU A 235 -18.12 -8.04 -18.92
C LEU A 235 -18.69 -6.63 -18.73
N ALA A 236 -19.89 -6.36 -19.24
CA ALA A 236 -20.51 -5.06 -19.10
C ALA A 236 -20.76 -4.69 -17.63
N ALA A 237 -21.32 -5.61 -16.86
CA ALA A 237 -21.58 -5.40 -15.43
C ALA A 237 -20.27 -5.28 -14.63
N ALA A 238 -19.30 -6.14 -14.91
CA ALA A 238 -17.99 -6.11 -14.24
C ALA A 238 -17.21 -4.83 -14.56
N THR A 239 -17.21 -4.39 -15.82
CA THR A 239 -16.59 -3.13 -16.23
C THR A 239 -17.25 -1.93 -15.54
N ARG A 240 -18.57 -1.99 -15.34
CA ARG A 240 -19.32 -0.95 -14.65
C ARG A 240 -18.89 -0.81 -13.19
N PHE A 241 -18.58 -1.92 -12.53
CA PHE A 241 -18.02 -1.89 -11.17
C PHE A 241 -16.63 -1.24 -11.14
N LEU A 242 -15.74 -1.58 -12.07
CA LEU A 242 -14.44 -0.91 -12.18
C LEU A 242 -14.58 0.60 -12.40
N THR A 243 -15.49 1.00 -13.27
CA THR A 243 -15.79 2.41 -13.51
C THR A 243 -16.29 3.10 -12.24
N TYR A 244 -17.13 2.41 -11.47
CA TYR A 244 -17.63 2.91 -10.19
C TYR A 244 -16.51 3.14 -9.18
N LEU A 245 -15.55 2.22 -9.06
CA LEU A 245 -14.41 2.38 -8.16
C LEU A 245 -13.58 3.63 -8.49
N LEU A 246 -13.56 4.04 -9.76
CA LEU A 246 -12.85 5.22 -10.25
C LEU A 246 -13.74 6.46 -10.30
N SER A 247 -15.00 6.37 -9.84
CA SER A 247 -15.88 7.53 -9.77
C SER A 247 -15.44 8.47 -8.64
N PRO A 248 -15.71 9.79 -8.76
CA PRO A 248 -15.41 10.74 -7.69
C PRO A 248 -16.03 10.34 -6.35
N GLN A 249 -17.23 9.77 -6.37
CA GLN A 249 -17.96 9.34 -5.18
C GLN A 249 -17.26 8.20 -4.45
N ALA A 250 -16.86 7.14 -5.15
CA ALA A 250 -16.11 6.02 -4.55
C ALA A 250 -14.74 6.49 -4.07
N GLN A 251 -14.05 7.30 -4.85
CA GLN A 251 -12.75 7.85 -4.49
C GLN A 251 -12.83 8.74 -3.24
N GLN A 252 -13.90 9.55 -3.11
CA GLN A 252 -14.13 10.35 -1.90
C GLN A 252 -14.35 9.48 -0.67
N TYR A 253 -15.00 8.32 -0.82
CA TYR A 253 -15.17 7.36 0.25
C TYR A 253 -13.82 6.82 0.74
N PHE A 254 -12.91 6.45 -0.15
CA PHE A 254 -11.57 5.98 0.23
C PHE A 254 -10.78 7.05 0.99
N VAL A 255 -10.84 8.30 0.55
CA VAL A 255 -10.18 9.40 1.24
C VAL A 255 -10.79 9.64 2.62
N GLY A 256 -12.10 9.76 2.69
CA GLY A 256 -12.80 10.14 3.92
C GLY A 256 -12.79 9.05 4.99
N ASN A 257 -13.02 7.80 4.60
CA ASN A 257 -13.18 6.70 5.56
C ASN A 257 -11.88 5.96 5.86
N ILE A 258 -10.97 5.90 4.90
CA ILE A 258 -9.73 5.12 5.04
C ILE A 258 -8.51 6.03 5.19
N GLY A 259 -8.51 7.20 4.55
CA GLY A 259 -7.36 8.10 4.49
C GLY A 259 -6.39 7.76 3.36
N GLU A 260 -6.82 6.97 2.38
CA GLU A 260 -6.02 6.66 1.19
C GLU A 260 -6.00 7.85 0.22
N TYR A 261 -4.96 7.95 -0.61
CA TYR A 261 -4.93 8.94 -1.69
C TYR A 261 -5.76 8.45 -2.86
N PRO A 262 -6.56 9.35 -3.48
CA PRO A 262 -7.33 9.02 -4.67
C PRO A 262 -6.44 9.00 -5.91
N LEU A 263 -6.89 8.35 -6.97
CA LEU A 263 -6.21 8.34 -8.27
C LEU A 263 -7.04 8.99 -9.38
N VAL A 264 -8.04 9.77 -9.02
CA VAL A 264 -8.81 10.63 -9.94
C VAL A 264 -8.81 12.07 -9.44
N LYS A 265 -8.96 13.01 -10.35
CA LYS A 265 -9.00 14.44 -10.02
C LYS A 265 -10.36 14.83 -9.40
N GLY A 266 -10.38 15.97 -8.72
CA GLY A 266 -11.61 16.57 -8.19
C GLY A 266 -12.13 15.99 -6.89
N VAL A 267 -11.32 15.22 -6.19
CA VAL A 267 -11.64 14.66 -4.87
C VAL A 267 -11.05 15.55 -3.78
N ALA A 268 -11.86 15.90 -2.78
CA ALA A 268 -11.39 16.67 -1.64
C ALA A 268 -10.51 15.83 -0.73
N LEU A 269 -9.34 16.34 -0.35
CA LEU A 269 -8.39 15.65 0.52
C LEU A 269 -8.54 16.10 1.97
N ASP A 270 -8.23 15.17 2.89
CA ASP A 270 -8.08 15.48 4.31
C ASP A 270 -6.92 16.47 4.50
N PRO A 271 -7.04 17.48 5.40
CA PRO A 271 -5.93 18.40 5.69
C PRO A 271 -4.64 17.73 6.17
N ASN A 272 -4.71 16.51 6.69
CA ASN A 272 -3.53 15.73 7.08
C ASN A 272 -2.81 15.08 5.90
N LEU A 273 -3.39 15.08 4.72
CA LEU A 273 -2.79 14.54 3.50
C LEU A 273 -2.01 15.64 2.77
N LEU A 274 -0.94 15.22 2.08
CA LEU A 274 -0.25 16.10 1.14
C LEU A 274 -1.18 16.47 -0.03
N PRO A 275 -0.98 17.61 -0.69
CA PRO A 275 -1.59 17.84 -2.01
C PRO A 275 -1.28 16.64 -2.92
N LEU A 276 -2.25 16.24 -3.74
CA LEU A 276 -2.17 14.99 -4.51
C LEU A 276 -0.92 14.90 -5.40
N GLU A 277 -0.57 15.98 -6.09
CA GLU A 277 0.62 16.01 -6.95
C GLU A 277 1.91 15.79 -6.15
N GLU A 278 2.02 16.41 -4.97
CA GLU A 278 3.17 16.20 -4.07
C GLU A 278 3.24 14.77 -3.58
N ALA A 279 2.10 14.19 -3.19
CA ALA A 279 2.02 12.82 -2.72
C ALA A 279 2.48 11.83 -3.79
N LEU A 280 2.00 11.99 -5.02
CA LEU A 280 2.34 11.11 -6.14
C LEU A 280 3.82 11.22 -6.55
N ALA A 281 4.44 12.38 -6.32
CA ALA A 281 5.87 12.58 -6.58
C ALA A 281 6.78 11.94 -5.52
N LYS A 282 6.27 11.60 -4.35
CA LYS A 282 7.07 11.05 -3.24
C LYS A 282 7.61 9.65 -3.54
N SER A 283 6.81 8.80 -4.13
CA SER A 283 7.20 7.41 -4.39
C SER A 283 8.25 7.29 -5.49
N PRO A 284 9.20 6.37 -5.35
CA PRO A 284 10.06 6.02 -6.48
C PRO A 284 9.21 5.47 -7.62
N LYS A 285 9.66 5.70 -8.86
CA LYS A 285 9.03 5.15 -10.06
C LYS A 285 9.59 3.76 -10.29
N LEU A 286 8.79 2.75 -9.96
CA LEU A 286 9.14 1.34 -10.06
C LEU A 286 8.05 0.58 -10.82
N ASP A 287 8.39 -0.60 -11.30
CA ASP A 287 7.41 -1.56 -11.79
C ASP A 287 6.75 -2.26 -10.60
N PHE A 288 5.63 -1.73 -10.13
CA PHE A 288 4.93 -2.25 -8.94
C PHE A 288 4.33 -3.64 -9.16
N GLU A 289 4.15 -4.06 -10.40
CA GLU A 289 3.72 -5.44 -10.71
C GLU A 289 4.80 -6.48 -10.44
N LYS A 290 6.08 -6.05 -10.41
CA LYS A 290 7.25 -6.95 -10.38
C LYS A 290 8.25 -6.60 -9.27
N LEU A 291 7.77 -6.09 -8.14
CA LEU A 291 8.65 -5.88 -7.00
C LEU A 291 9.26 -7.22 -6.56
N PRO A 292 10.56 -7.26 -6.23
CA PRO A 292 11.25 -8.51 -5.89
C PRO A 292 10.96 -8.97 -4.46
N LEU A 293 9.70 -9.32 -4.18
CA LEU A 293 9.24 -9.68 -2.84
C LEU A 293 9.92 -10.95 -2.32
N ASP A 294 10.12 -11.97 -3.17
CA ASP A 294 10.79 -13.21 -2.77
C ASP A 294 12.23 -12.95 -2.33
N ARG A 295 12.94 -12.07 -3.04
CA ARG A 295 14.31 -11.66 -2.67
C ARG A 295 14.31 -10.87 -1.37
N ALA A 296 13.31 -10.00 -1.15
CA ALA A 296 13.16 -9.25 0.08
C ALA A 296 12.96 -10.18 1.28
N LEU A 297 12.07 -11.16 1.18
CA LEU A 297 11.82 -12.13 2.24
C LEU A 297 13.06 -12.96 2.56
N ARG A 298 13.78 -13.40 1.53
CA ARG A 298 15.04 -14.14 1.70
C ARG A 298 16.09 -13.28 2.42
N LEU A 299 16.24 -12.03 2.00
CA LEU A 299 17.19 -11.10 2.61
C LEU A 299 16.86 -10.81 4.08
N LEU A 300 15.58 -10.65 4.40
CA LEU A 300 15.12 -10.46 5.78
C LEU A 300 15.47 -11.67 6.65
N ARG A 301 15.36 -12.89 6.14
CA ARG A 301 15.76 -14.11 6.84
C ARG A 301 17.28 -14.20 6.98
N GLU A 302 18.01 -13.97 5.91
CA GLU A 302 19.49 -14.03 5.92
C GLU A 302 20.12 -13.03 6.90
N THR A 303 19.52 -11.86 7.05
CA THR A 303 19.99 -10.83 7.99
C THR A 303 19.51 -11.05 9.43
N GLY A 304 18.66 -12.05 9.65
CA GLY A 304 18.09 -12.32 10.96
C GLY A 304 17.04 -11.34 11.43
N VAL A 305 16.44 -10.59 10.51
CA VAL A 305 15.33 -9.67 10.80
C VAL A 305 14.01 -10.44 10.91
N LEU A 306 13.86 -11.50 10.12
CA LEU A 306 12.79 -12.50 10.23
C LEU A 306 13.33 -13.84 10.69
#